data_21a1fc9645f2a1f975888ae241532fb2
#
_entry.id   21a1fc9645f2a1f975888ae241532fb2
#
_cell.length_a   1.000
_cell.length_b   1.000
_cell.length_c   1.000
_cell.angle_alpha   90.00
_cell.angle_beta   90.00
_cell.angle_gamma   90.00
#
_symmetry.space_group_name_H-M   'P 1'
#
loop_
_entity.id
_entity.type
_entity.pdbx_description
1 polymer ?
#
loop_
_entity_poly.entity_id
_entity_poly.type
_entity_poly.pdbx_seq_one_letter_code
_entity_poly.pdbx_strand_id
1 'polypeptide(L)'
;MPTNILVQVPDSLRIHHTHLLKFFEGMIRKLDLNSHKDTPTVKSIPQILDDLQQEVIEFEEQMALNKFDENTLVELMDTANFAYLAYVALRLQGVEHAR
;
A
#
# COMPACT_ATOMS: atom_id res chain seq x y z
N MET A 1 6.34 -20.67 7.63
CA MET A 1 7.39 -19.86 8.32
C MET A 1 7.43 -18.46 7.76
N PRO A 2 7.47 -17.43 8.60
CA PRO A 2 7.66 -16.07 8.11
C PRO A 2 9.00 -15.89 7.43
N THR A 3 9.04 -15.02 6.46
CA THR A 3 10.26 -14.66 5.74
C THR A 3 10.59 -13.20 6.01
N ASN A 4 11.83 -12.91 6.32
CA ASN A 4 12.27 -11.53 6.53
C ASN A 4 12.74 -10.91 5.22
N ILE A 5 12.32 -9.68 4.98
CA ILE A 5 12.81 -8.88 3.86
C ILE A 5 13.67 -7.77 4.43
N LEU A 6 14.91 -7.65 3.95
CA LEU A 6 15.83 -6.63 4.41
C LEU A 6 15.94 -5.53 3.37
N VAL A 7 15.68 -4.30 3.80
CA VAL A 7 15.85 -3.10 2.98
C VAL A 7 16.75 -2.14 3.74
N GLN A 8 17.79 -1.65 3.10
CA GLN A 8 18.68 -0.66 3.69
C GLN A 8 18.06 0.73 3.61
N VAL A 9 18.11 1.45 4.73
CA VAL A 9 17.67 2.84 4.78
C VAL A 9 18.93 3.70 4.86
N PRO A 10 19.23 4.50 3.82
CA PRO A 10 20.41 5.38 3.83
C PRO A 10 20.39 6.33 5.02
N ASP A 11 21.58 6.71 5.50
CA ASP A 11 21.71 7.64 6.63
C ASP A 11 21.02 8.98 6.39
N SER A 12 20.94 9.41 5.13
CA SER A 12 20.23 10.62 4.75
C SER A 12 18.72 10.58 5.08
N LEU A 13 18.17 9.36 5.26
CA LEU A 13 16.75 9.16 5.57
C LEU A 13 16.53 8.71 7.02
N ARG A 14 17.51 8.94 7.89
CA ARG A 14 17.46 8.50 9.30
C ARG A 14 16.21 8.96 10.03
N ILE A 15 15.78 10.21 9.77
CA ILE A 15 14.61 10.77 10.42
C ILE A 15 13.32 10.04 10.06
N HIS A 16 13.32 9.31 8.94
CA HIS A 16 12.17 8.53 8.48
C HIS A 16 12.15 7.08 8.98
N HIS A 17 13.23 6.64 9.63
CA HIS A 17 13.42 5.22 9.96
C HIS A 17 12.22 4.63 10.73
N THR A 18 11.82 5.25 11.84
CA THR A 18 10.72 4.75 12.67
C THR A 18 9.39 4.78 11.92
N HIS A 19 9.14 5.85 11.17
CA HIS A 19 7.90 6.01 10.43
C HIS A 19 7.80 5.01 9.27
N LEU A 20 8.88 4.79 8.55
CA LEU A 20 8.93 3.80 7.48
C LEU A 20 8.66 2.40 8.02
N LEU A 21 9.30 2.06 9.14
CA LEU A 21 9.11 0.75 9.77
C LEU A 21 7.67 0.53 10.17
N LYS A 22 7.06 1.48 10.87
CA LYS A 22 5.68 1.37 11.32
C LYS A 22 4.69 1.33 10.16
N PHE A 23 4.96 2.10 9.12
CA PHE A 23 4.11 2.12 7.94
C PHE A 23 4.15 0.77 7.22
N PHE A 24 5.35 0.21 7.01
CA PHE A 24 5.50 -1.10 6.39
C PHE A 24 4.87 -2.21 7.22
N GLU A 25 5.05 -2.19 8.54
CA GLU A 25 4.42 -3.18 9.41
C GLU A 25 2.90 -3.12 9.29
N GLY A 26 2.34 -1.92 9.26
CA GLY A 26 0.89 -1.72 9.09
C GLY A 26 0.40 -2.22 7.75
N MET A 27 1.13 -1.93 6.65
CA MET A 27 0.81 -2.42 5.31
C MET A 27 0.79 -3.95 5.28
N ILE A 28 1.83 -4.58 5.82
CA ILE A 28 1.96 -6.04 5.82
C ILE A 28 0.84 -6.68 6.62
N ARG A 29 0.50 -6.11 7.78
CA ARG A 29 -0.60 -6.61 8.60
C ARG A 29 -1.93 -6.55 7.84
N LYS A 30 -2.19 -5.46 7.14
CA LYS A 30 -3.43 -5.32 6.36
C LYS A 30 -3.46 -6.29 5.18
N LEU A 31 -2.33 -6.46 4.49
CA LEU A 31 -2.23 -7.44 3.41
C LEU A 31 -2.48 -8.86 3.93
N ASP A 32 -1.94 -9.19 5.10
CA ASP A 32 -2.14 -10.49 5.72
C ASP A 32 -3.62 -10.73 6.08
N LEU A 33 -4.26 -9.74 6.70
CA LEU A 33 -5.67 -9.83 7.08
C LEU A 33 -6.59 -9.99 5.88
N ASN A 34 -6.22 -9.44 4.73
CA ASN A 34 -7.03 -9.47 3.51
C ASN A 34 -6.46 -10.40 2.44
N SER A 35 -5.53 -11.29 2.82
CA SER A 35 -4.82 -12.14 1.86
C SER A 35 -5.74 -13.02 1.01
N HIS A 36 -6.91 -13.36 1.53
CA HIS A 36 -7.93 -14.14 0.79
C HIS A 36 -8.72 -13.31 -0.22
N LYS A 37 -8.66 -11.98 -0.12
CA LYS A 37 -9.38 -11.04 -1.01
C LYS A 37 -8.45 -10.34 -1.97
N ASP A 38 -7.31 -9.88 -1.47
CA ASP A 38 -6.41 -8.95 -2.16
C ASP A 38 -5.21 -9.68 -2.75
N THR A 39 -5.48 -10.85 -3.37
CA THR A 39 -4.41 -11.59 -4.06
C THR A 39 -3.99 -10.83 -5.31
N PRO A 40 -2.67 -10.73 -5.56
CA PRO A 40 -2.20 -10.15 -6.81
C PRO A 40 -2.67 -11.00 -7.99
N THR A 41 -3.37 -10.37 -8.90
CA THR A 41 -3.86 -11.02 -10.12
C THR A 41 -3.61 -10.11 -11.31
N VAL A 42 -3.67 -10.70 -12.51
CA VAL A 42 -3.59 -9.90 -13.72
C VAL A 42 -4.94 -9.22 -13.90
N LYS A 43 -4.97 -7.91 -13.69
CA LYS A 43 -6.17 -7.07 -13.85
C LYS A 43 -6.00 -6.16 -15.05
N SER A 44 -7.12 -5.73 -15.64
CA SER A 44 -7.08 -4.70 -16.68
C SER A 44 -6.63 -3.36 -16.10
N ILE A 45 -6.01 -2.53 -16.91
CA ILE A 45 -5.57 -1.20 -16.47
C ILE A 45 -6.75 -0.35 -15.94
N PRO A 46 -7.93 -0.31 -16.63
CA PRO A 46 -9.08 0.40 -16.08
C PRO A 46 -9.51 -0.08 -14.70
N GLN A 47 -9.45 -1.40 -14.44
CA GLN A 47 -9.81 -1.95 -13.14
C GLN A 47 -8.81 -1.56 -12.05
N ILE A 48 -7.50 -1.58 -12.37
CA ILE A 48 -6.44 -1.15 -11.45
C ILE A 48 -6.66 0.31 -11.06
N LEU A 49 -6.94 1.15 -12.05
CA LEU A 49 -7.18 2.57 -11.82
C LEU A 49 -8.41 2.80 -10.95
N ASP A 50 -9.49 2.07 -11.24
CA ASP A 50 -10.75 2.18 -10.50
C ASP A 50 -10.55 1.79 -9.03
N ASP A 51 -9.85 0.70 -8.75
CA ASP A 51 -9.55 0.24 -7.40
C ASP A 51 -8.76 1.29 -6.61
N LEU A 52 -7.74 1.89 -7.24
CA LEU A 52 -6.95 2.95 -6.61
C LEU A 52 -7.78 4.19 -6.32
N GLN A 53 -8.60 4.61 -7.29
CA GLN A 53 -9.45 5.79 -7.12
C GLN A 53 -10.45 5.60 -5.99
N GLN A 54 -11.00 4.39 -5.84
CA GLN A 54 -11.92 4.09 -4.76
C GLN A 54 -11.27 4.26 -3.39
N GLU A 55 -10.03 3.79 -3.24
CA GLU A 55 -9.28 3.95 -1.97
C GLU A 55 -8.98 5.42 -1.67
N VAL A 56 -8.66 6.21 -2.69
CA VAL A 56 -8.44 7.65 -2.51
C VAL A 56 -9.73 8.33 -2.06
N ILE A 57 -10.87 7.96 -2.65
CA ILE A 57 -12.17 8.51 -2.27
C ILE A 57 -12.48 8.19 -0.80
N GLU A 58 -12.23 6.96 -0.36
CA GLU A 58 -12.44 6.57 1.03
C GLU A 58 -11.56 7.38 1.99
N PHE A 59 -10.31 7.64 1.60
CA PHE A 59 -9.43 8.51 2.38
C PHE A 59 -9.95 9.95 2.42
N GLU A 60 -10.41 10.49 1.29
CA GLU A 60 -10.97 11.84 1.22
C GLU A 60 -12.21 11.96 2.11
N GLU A 61 -13.06 10.94 2.12
CA GLU A 61 -14.25 10.91 2.99
C GLU A 61 -13.84 10.96 4.46
N GLN A 62 -12.81 10.20 4.84
CA GLN A 62 -12.28 10.21 6.21
C GLN A 62 -11.75 11.59 6.58
N MET A 63 -11.04 12.25 5.66
CA MET A 63 -10.54 13.60 5.89
C MET A 63 -11.67 14.62 6.06
N ALA A 64 -12.75 14.46 5.29
CA ALA A 64 -13.91 15.36 5.36
C ALA A 64 -14.63 15.28 6.72
N LEU A 65 -14.50 14.18 7.44
CA LEU A 65 -15.05 14.04 8.78
C LEU A 65 -14.26 14.81 9.83
N ASN A 66 -13.11 15.38 9.47
CA ASN A 66 -12.19 16.07 10.39
C ASN A 66 -11.76 15.23 11.60
N LYS A 67 -11.72 13.93 11.41
CA LYS A 67 -11.26 12.98 12.42
C LYS A 67 -9.88 12.47 12.03
N PHE A 68 -8.87 13.09 12.59
CA PHE A 68 -7.48 12.72 12.33
C PHE A 68 -7.02 11.74 13.40
N ASP A 69 -7.44 10.51 13.27
CA ASP A 69 -7.22 9.47 14.26
C ASP A 69 -6.61 8.22 13.61
N GLU A 70 -6.65 7.10 14.32
CA GLU A 70 -6.11 5.84 13.83
C GLU A 70 -6.78 5.39 12.52
N ASN A 71 -8.07 5.66 12.33
CA ASN A 71 -8.76 5.30 11.10
C ASN A 71 -8.20 6.04 9.89
N THR A 72 -7.77 7.28 10.07
CA THR A 72 -7.12 8.03 8.99
C THR A 72 -5.81 7.36 8.56
N LEU A 73 -5.02 6.90 9.53
CA LEU A 73 -3.79 6.18 9.24
C LEU A 73 -4.06 4.86 8.54
N VAL A 74 -5.12 4.15 8.95
CA VAL A 74 -5.53 2.89 8.31
C VAL A 74 -5.91 3.11 6.85
N GLU A 75 -6.66 4.17 6.55
CA GLU A 75 -7.04 4.49 5.17
C GLU A 75 -5.82 4.80 4.30
N LEU A 76 -4.80 5.46 4.85
CA LEU A 76 -3.55 5.69 4.13
C LEU A 76 -2.82 4.39 3.84
N MET A 77 -2.80 3.45 4.78
CA MET A 77 -2.20 2.14 4.57
C MET A 77 -2.96 1.34 3.51
N ASP A 78 -4.29 1.40 3.51
CA ASP A 78 -5.11 0.75 2.49
C ASP A 78 -4.83 1.33 1.11
N THR A 79 -4.72 2.65 0.99
CA THR A 79 -4.38 3.31 -0.27
C THR A 79 -3.00 2.85 -0.75
N ALA A 80 -2.02 2.80 0.14
CA ALA A 80 -0.67 2.34 -0.20
C ALA A 80 -0.67 0.88 -0.63
N ASN A 81 -1.45 0.02 0.03
CA ASN A 81 -1.56 -1.39 -0.34
C ASN A 81 -2.18 -1.58 -1.72
N PHE A 82 -3.19 -0.79 -2.08
CA PHE A 82 -3.76 -0.86 -3.42
C PHE A 82 -2.78 -0.35 -4.47
N ALA A 83 -1.96 0.65 -4.15
CA ALA A 83 -0.87 1.07 -5.03
C ALA A 83 0.15 -0.06 -5.21
N TYR A 84 0.49 -0.77 -4.14
CA TYR A 84 1.35 -1.94 -4.20
C TYR A 84 0.74 -3.04 -5.08
N LEU A 85 -0.55 -3.36 -4.88
CA LEU A 85 -1.24 -4.38 -5.68
C LEU A 85 -1.29 -3.99 -7.16
N ALA A 86 -1.48 -2.71 -7.46
CA ALA A 86 -1.41 -2.19 -8.82
C ALA A 86 -0.02 -2.39 -9.42
N TYR A 87 1.02 -2.10 -8.63
CA TYR A 87 2.41 -2.35 -9.03
C TYR A 87 2.61 -3.82 -9.39
N VAL A 88 2.17 -4.74 -8.54
CA VAL A 88 2.31 -6.17 -8.78
C VAL A 88 1.54 -6.58 -10.05
N ALA A 89 0.31 -6.09 -10.21
CA ALA A 89 -0.50 -6.41 -11.39
C ALA A 89 0.19 -5.97 -12.69
N LEU A 90 0.79 -4.78 -12.70
CA LEU A 90 1.53 -4.27 -13.85
C LEU A 90 2.79 -5.11 -14.12
N ARG A 91 3.50 -5.50 -13.06
CA ARG A 91 4.67 -6.38 -13.20
C ARG A 91 4.27 -7.72 -13.82
N LEU A 92 3.16 -8.28 -13.39
CA LEU A 92 2.64 -9.55 -13.95
C LEU A 92 2.23 -9.40 -15.41
N GLN A 93 1.90 -8.19 -15.85
CA GLN A 93 1.62 -7.90 -17.25
C GLN A 93 2.88 -7.62 -18.07
N GLY A 94 4.06 -7.72 -17.47
CA GLY A 94 5.33 -7.56 -18.16
C GLY A 94 5.93 -6.17 -18.11
N VAL A 95 5.34 -5.22 -17.38
CA VAL A 95 5.93 -3.89 -17.20
C VAL A 95 7.19 -4.02 -16.35
N GLU A 96 8.29 -3.46 -16.83
CA GLU A 96 9.58 -3.55 -16.17
C GLU A 96 10.01 -2.22 -15.55
N HIS A 97 10.89 -2.30 -14.55
CA HIS A 97 11.45 -1.10 -13.95
C HIS A 97 12.36 -0.38 -14.92
N ALA A 98 12.25 0.95 -14.94
CA ALA A 98 13.26 1.78 -15.54
C ALA A 98 14.50 1.81 -14.62
N ARG A 99 15.66 1.93 -15.23
CA ARG A 99 16.91 2.07 -14.49
C ARG A 99 17.26 3.52 -14.31
#